data_bd4ed3360057add9994832720ffabb8b
#
_entry.id   bd4ed3360057add9994832720ffabb8b
#
_cell.length_a   1.000
_cell.length_b   1.000
_cell.length_c   1.000
_cell.angle_alpha   90.00
_cell.angle_beta   90.00
_cell.angle_gamma   90.00
#
_symmetry.space_group_name_H-M   'P 1'
#
loop_
_entity.id
_entity.type
_entity.pdbx_description
1 polymer ?
#
loop_
_entity_poly.entity_id
_entity_poly.type
_entity_poly.pdbx_seq_one_letter_code
_entity_poly.pdbx_strand_id
1 'polypeptide(L)'
;GGRYGQKNVILDHISVSWSIDECLSIYKTENLTVQWCLVTHSLNSSVHTKGNHGFGGIWGGYKATFHHNLLANHASRNPRFSSVDGTKWVDYRNNVVYNWGFKTAYGGGHHGEINMVGNYYKPGPASQHHRLLDVAEDGTGRYYVAENVMEGDDTVTYDNHRAVMDRFSCLVDSPFPYEPIEEDIPVVAYHKILKEVGCSFSRDMYDKEVLRQVKKGLGTFGLKGIINSPKEVGGWPVLKVGKPLRDTDADGMPDVWERRYGLNADDASDASTYTLDKNYTNIEIYLNGLLEK
;
A
#
# COMPACT_ATOMS: atom_id res chain seq x y z
N GLY A 1 -0.17 -10.32 -9.79
CA GLY A 1 -0.69 -9.46 -10.83
C GLY A 1 -2.10 -9.83 -11.21
N GLY A 2 -2.98 -8.84 -11.39
CA GLY A 2 -4.36 -9.08 -11.80
C GLY A 2 -4.45 -9.71 -13.20
N ARG A 3 -5.45 -10.55 -13.39
CA ARG A 3 -5.87 -10.93 -14.76
C ARG A 3 -6.55 -9.72 -15.40
N TYR A 4 -6.50 -9.62 -16.74
CA TYR A 4 -7.26 -8.62 -17.47
C TYR A 4 -8.76 -8.72 -17.15
N GLY A 5 -9.43 -7.58 -17.04
CA GLY A 5 -10.89 -7.51 -16.90
C GLY A 5 -11.42 -7.64 -15.46
N GLN A 6 -10.56 -7.65 -14.44
CA GLN A 6 -11.04 -7.54 -13.06
C GLN A 6 -11.47 -6.10 -12.78
N LYS A 7 -12.62 -5.93 -12.12
CA LYS A 7 -13.20 -4.61 -11.80
C LYS A 7 -13.70 -4.56 -10.35
N ASN A 8 -13.81 -3.35 -9.82
CA ASN A 8 -14.37 -3.10 -8.49
C ASN A 8 -13.65 -3.90 -7.40
N VAL A 9 -12.33 -3.71 -7.30
CA VAL A 9 -11.48 -4.41 -6.36
C VAL A 9 -11.00 -3.45 -5.27
N ILE A 10 -11.14 -3.85 -4.03
CA ILE A 10 -10.54 -3.17 -2.87
C ILE A 10 -9.61 -4.12 -2.13
N LEU A 11 -8.43 -3.64 -1.76
CA LEU A 11 -7.52 -4.26 -0.81
C LEU A 11 -7.35 -3.30 0.37
N ASP A 12 -7.75 -3.75 1.54
CA ASP A 12 -7.84 -2.92 2.73
C ASP A 12 -7.20 -3.59 3.94
N HIS A 13 -6.37 -2.88 4.70
CA HIS A 13 -5.74 -3.32 5.95
C HIS A 13 -5.01 -4.67 5.87
N ILE A 14 -4.31 -4.91 4.76
CA ILE A 14 -3.55 -6.15 4.52
C ILE A 14 -2.07 -5.92 4.88
N SER A 15 -1.46 -6.88 5.57
CA SER A 15 0.00 -6.96 5.75
C SER A 15 0.59 -7.98 4.79
N VAL A 16 1.59 -7.60 3.99
CA VAL A 16 2.30 -8.48 3.06
C VAL A 16 3.81 -8.29 3.17
N SER A 17 4.55 -9.42 3.18
CA SER A 17 6.00 -9.42 3.31
C SER A 17 6.63 -10.68 2.71
N TRP A 18 7.97 -10.67 2.61
CA TRP A 18 8.82 -11.83 2.32
C TRP A 18 8.61 -12.46 0.94
N SER A 19 8.14 -11.69 -0.02
CA SER A 19 8.16 -12.14 -1.41
C SER A 19 9.58 -12.20 -1.93
N ILE A 20 9.84 -13.10 -2.85
CA ILE A 20 11.13 -13.21 -3.57
C ILE A 20 11.23 -12.26 -4.77
N ASP A 21 10.16 -11.53 -5.07
CA ASP A 21 10.04 -10.45 -6.05
C ASP A 21 9.17 -9.34 -5.44
N GLU A 22 8.10 -8.89 -6.07
CA GLU A 22 7.21 -7.90 -5.48
C GLU A 22 6.31 -8.49 -4.38
N CYS A 23 6.23 -7.80 -3.25
CA CYS A 23 5.33 -8.18 -2.16
C CYS A 23 3.86 -7.97 -2.52
N LEU A 24 3.54 -6.83 -3.17
CA LEU A 24 2.16 -6.52 -3.57
C LEU A 24 2.15 -5.92 -4.98
N SER A 25 1.75 -6.71 -5.99
CA SER A 25 1.59 -6.23 -7.35
C SER A 25 0.15 -6.36 -7.80
N ILE A 26 -0.47 -5.22 -8.16
CA ILE A 26 -1.81 -5.16 -8.71
C ILE A 26 -1.90 -4.11 -9.81
N TYR A 27 -2.26 -4.55 -10.98
CA TYR A 27 -2.40 -3.75 -12.19
C TYR A 27 -3.32 -4.47 -13.18
N LYS A 28 -3.69 -3.85 -14.30
CA LYS A 28 -4.66 -4.38 -15.28
C LYS A 28 -6.07 -4.57 -14.72
N THR A 29 -6.40 -3.79 -13.71
CA THR A 29 -7.67 -3.81 -13.00
C THR A 29 -8.36 -2.47 -13.23
N GLU A 30 -9.67 -2.44 -13.29
CA GLU A 30 -10.47 -1.23 -13.41
C GLU A 30 -11.22 -0.96 -12.10
N ASN A 31 -11.28 0.30 -11.68
CA ASN A 31 -11.92 0.71 -10.44
C ASN A 31 -11.33 -0.05 -9.24
N LEU A 32 -10.08 0.29 -8.94
CA LEU A 32 -9.27 -0.36 -7.90
C LEU A 32 -9.00 0.61 -6.75
N THR A 33 -9.12 0.13 -5.52
CA THR A 33 -8.58 0.81 -4.34
C THR A 33 -7.63 -0.11 -3.58
N VAL A 34 -6.47 0.41 -3.21
CA VAL A 34 -5.54 -0.23 -2.28
C VAL A 34 -5.27 0.77 -1.17
N GLN A 35 -5.73 0.45 0.03
CA GLN A 35 -5.67 1.37 1.16
C GLN A 35 -5.21 0.69 2.44
N TRP A 36 -4.55 1.44 3.30
CA TRP A 36 -4.13 1.02 4.63
C TRP A 36 -3.34 -0.30 4.64
N CYS A 37 -2.64 -0.63 3.56
CA CYS A 37 -1.85 -1.85 3.45
C CYS A 37 -0.40 -1.62 3.90
N LEU A 38 0.13 -2.57 4.68
CA LEU A 38 1.54 -2.67 5.06
C LEU A 38 2.26 -3.59 4.06
N VAL A 39 3.15 -3.01 3.25
CA VAL A 39 3.97 -3.74 2.28
C VAL A 39 5.43 -3.62 2.72
N THR A 40 6.06 -4.71 3.15
CA THR A 40 7.37 -4.61 3.79
C THR A 40 8.30 -5.80 3.53
N HIS A 41 9.61 -5.56 3.63
CA HIS A 41 10.67 -6.57 3.64
C HIS A 41 10.53 -7.65 2.57
N SER A 42 10.52 -7.27 1.30
CA SER A 42 10.80 -8.23 0.22
C SER A 42 12.21 -8.83 0.36
N LEU A 43 12.37 -10.08 -0.03
CA LEU A 43 13.64 -10.81 0.09
C LEU A 43 14.58 -10.46 -1.06
N ASN A 44 15.68 -9.75 -0.76
CA ASN A 44 16.53 -9.20 -1.79
C ASN A 44 17.42 -10.25 -2.46
N SER A 45 18.38 -10.83 -1.73
CA SER A 45 19.23 -11.91 -2.22
C SER A 45 18.63 -13.26 -1.80
N SER A 46 17.69 -13.75 -2.59
CA SER A 46 16.93 -14.96 -2.30
C SER A 46 17.07 -16.00 -3.41
N VAL A 47 16.07 -16.85 -3.60
CA VAL A 47 16.05 -17.89 -4.65
C VAL A 47 15.56 -17.38 -6.00
N HIS A 48 15.38 -16.07 -6.18
CA HIS A 48 14.93 -15.50 -7.44
C HIS A 48 16.00 -15.66 -8.54
N THR A 49 15.61 -16.17 -9.71
CA THR A 49 16.53 -16.55 -10.80
C THR A 49 17.30 -15.38 -11.41
N LYS A 50 16.81 -14.15 -11.27
CA LYS A 50 17.46 -12.91 -11.75
C LYS A 50 18.42 -12.29 -10.70
N GLY A 51 18.73 -12.97 -9.60
CA GLY A 51 19.57 -12.45 -8.53
C GLY A 51 18.81 -11.52 -7.58
N ASN A 52 19.47 -10.46 -7.09
CA ASN A 52 18.89 -9.53 -6.12
C ASN A 52 17.59 -8.91 -6.63
N HIS A 53 16.45 -9.21 -5.95
CA HIS A 53 15.12 -8.88 -6.44
C HIS A 53 14.11 -8.52 -5.32
N GLY A 54 14.61 -7.84 -4.29
CA GLY A 54 13.79 -7.41 -3.15
C GLY A 54 12.97 -6.17 -3.43
N PHE A 55 11.73 -6.32 -3.95
CA PHE A 55 10.93 -5.23 -4.48
C PHE A 55 9.57 -5.09 -3.78
N GLY A 56 9.06 -3.85 -3.70
CA GLY A 56 7.78 -3.52 -3.08
C GLY A 56 6.60 -3.98 -3.92
N GLY A 57 6.32 -3.32 -5.03
CA GLY A 57 5.18 -3.70 -5.86
C GLY A 57 5.12 -3.01 -7.22
N ILE A 58 4.39 -3.63 -8.17
CA ILE A 58 3.97 -2.99 -9.42
C ILE A 58 2.51 -2.58 -9.25
N TRP A 59 2.25 -1.28 -9.32
CA TRP A 59 0.94 -0.68 -9.10
C TRP A 59 0.45 0.04 -10.36
N GLY A 60 -0.83 -0.11 -10.68
CA GLY A 60 -1.42 0.50 -11.85
C GLY A 60 -2.86 0.05 -12.05
N GLY A 61 -3.39 0.29 -13.24
CA GLY A 61 -4.78 -0.02 -13.60
C GLY A 61 -5.45 1.19 -14.22
N TYR A 62 -6.74 1.09 -14.43
CA TYR A 62 -7.61 2.17 -14.89
C TYR A 62 -8.51 2.63 -13.74
N LYS A 63 -8.53 3.92 -13.42
CA LYS A 63 -9.20 4.46 -12.22
C LYS A 63 -8.74 3.71 -10.96
N ALA A 64 -7.47 3.81 -10.66
CA ALA A 64 -6.86 3.09 -9.54
C ALA A 64 -6.34 4.06 -8.50
N THR A 65 -6.80 3.90 -7.26
CA THR A 65 -6.38 4.71 -6.11
C THR A 65 -5.56 3.88 -5.13
N PHE A 66 -4.39 4.39 -4.79
CA PHE A 66 -3.47 3.81 -3.81
C PHE A 66 -3.21 4.86 -2.73
N HIS A 67 -3.83 4.69 -1.56
CA HIS A 67 -3.73 5.70 -0.52
C HIS A 67 -3.53 5.12 0.88
N HIS A 68 -2.88 5.88 1.74
CA HIS A 68 -2.63 5.53 3.13
C HIS A 68 -1.92 4.19 3.32
N ASN A 69 -1.08 3.77 2.36
CA ASN A 69 -0.28 2.56 2.48
C ASN A 69 1.12 2.88 3.02
N LEU A 70 1.76 1.88 3.61
CA LEU A 70 3.18 1.93 3.99
C LEU A 70 3.97 0.95 3.14
N LEU A 71 4.90 1.46 2.32
CA LEU A 71 5.93 0.66 1.65
C LEU A 71 7.25 0.83 2.42
N ALA A 72 7.80 -0.25 2.96
CA ALA A 72 8.98 -0.16 3.84
C ALA A 72 10.01 -1.25 3.57
N ASN A 73 11.30 -0.86 3.59
CA ASN A 73 12.42 -1.79 3.54
C ASN A 73 12.50 -2.64 2.25
N HIS A 74 12.29 -2.01 1.11
CA HIS A 74 12.44 -2.61 -0.21
C HIS A 74 13.62 -1.99 -0.95
N ALA A 75 14.37 -2.81 -1.68
CA ALA A 75 15.49 -2.31 -2.48
C ALA A 75 15.01 -1.37 -3.60
N SER A 76 13.81 -1.60 -4.15
CA SER A 76 13.20 -0.83 -5.24
C SER A 76 11.69 -1.08 -5.34
N ARG A 77 11.03 -0.50 -6.32
CA ARG A 77 9.57 -0.59 -6.59
C ARG A 77 8.72 -0.13 -5.41
N ASN A 78 8.92 1.13 -5.00
CA ASN A 78 8.19 1.78 -3.91
C ASN A 78 7.24 2.93 -4.38
N PRO A 79 6.27 2.67 -5.30
CA PRO A 79 6.09 1.48 -6.14
C PRO A 79 6.83 1.59 -7.49
N ARG A 80 6.77 0.55 -8.33
CA ARG A 80 6.89 0.69 -9.78
C ARG A 80 5.50 0.92 -10.34
N PHE A 81 5.26 2.04 -11.01
CA PHE A 81 4.04 2.21 -11.78
C PHE A 81 4.06 1.29 -13.00
N SER A 82 2.94 0.64 -13.24
CA SER A 82 2.80 -0.29 -14.36
C SER A 82 3.01 0.44 -15.70
N SER A 83 3.75 -0.21 -16.59
CA SER A 83 3.99 0.25 -17.95
C SER A 83 3.23 -0.63 -18.95
N VAL A 84 1.98 -0.98 -18.67
CA VAL A 84 1.10 -1.70 -19.59
C VAL A 84 -0.02 -0.78 -20.06
N ASP A 85 -0.52 -1.06 -21.26
CA ASP A 85 -1.65 -0.32 -21.81
C ASP A 85 -2.84 -0.31 -20.84
N GLY A 86 -3.51 0.83 -20.75
CA GLY A 86 -4.64 1.02 -19.83
C GLY A 86 -4.25 1.46 -18.40
N THR A 87 -2.98 1.74 -18.13
CA THR A 87 -2.56 2.39 -16.88
C THR A 87 -2.90 3.89 -16.97
N LYS A 88 -4.08 4.26 -16.51
CA LYS A 88 -4.59 5.64 -16.58
C LYS A 88 -5.36 6.02 -15.34
N TRP A 89 -5.27 7.30 -14.96
CA TRP A 89 -5.93 7.85 -13.79
C TRP A 89 -5.57 7.06 -12.54
N VAL A 90 -4.25 6.86 -12.39
CA VAL A 90 -3.67 6.25 -11.19
C VAL A 90 -3.40 7.36 -10.19
N ASP A 91 -4.05 7.30 -9.05
CA ASP A 91 -3.85 8.22 -7.94
C ASP A 91 -3.06 7.57 -6.82
N TYR A 92 -1.81 8.02 -6.63
CA TYR A 92 -0.90 7.59 -5.59
C TYR A 92 -0.79 8.71 -4.55
N ARG A 93 -1.59 8.60 -3.47
CA ARG A 93 -1.84 9.72 -2.56
C ARG A 93 -1.71 9.32 -1.09
N ASN A 94 -1.15 10.21 -0.27
CA ASN A 94 -1.05 10.02 1.19
C ASN A 94 -0.42 8.69 1.61
N ASN A 95 0.51 8.13 0.84
CA ASN A 95 1.27 6.95 1.24
C ASN A 95 2.55 7.33 1.99
N VAL A 96 3.10 6.38 2.73
CA VAL A 96 4.42 6.49 3.35
C VAL A 96 5.38 5.54 2.65
N VAL A 97 6.56 6.07 2.29
CA VAL A 97 7.67 5.27 1.77
C VAL A 97 8.83 5.39 2.74
N TYR A 98 9.30 4.26 3.27
CA TYR A 98 10.38 4.22 4.23
C TYR A 98 11.54 3.32 3.80
N ASN A 99 12.76 3.79 4.02
CA ASN A 99 13.99 2.99 3.91
C ASN A 99 14.10 2.22 2.58
N TRP A 100 13.91 2.92 1.47
CA TRP A 100 14.15 2.37 0.13
C TRP A 100 15.65 2.15 -0.13
N GLY A 101 16.00 1.20 -1.00
CA GLY A 101 17.36 1.02 -1.45
C GLY A 101 17.74 1.97 -2.58
N PHE A 102 17.86 1.45 -3.80
CA PHE A 102 18.33 2.22 -4.96
C PHE A 102 17.24 2.93 -5.77
N LYS A 103 15.94 2.67 -5.51
CA LYS A 103 14.84 3.39 -6.16
C LYS A 103 13.63 3.54 -5.24
N THR A 104 13.01 4.71 -5.30
CA THR A 104 11.66 5.01 -4.80
C THR A 104 10.62 4.60 -5.85
N ALA A 105 9.77 5.54 -6.31
CA ALA A 105 8.86 5.28 -7.39
C ALA A 105 9.54 5.38 -8.76
N TYR A 106 9.05 4.61 -9.73
CA TYR A 106 9.47 4.72 -11.12
C TYR A 106 8.49 4.02 -12.08
N GLY A 107 8.73 4.17 -13.39
CA GLY A 107 7.90 3.52 -14.43
C GLY A 107 6.70 4.34 -14.84
N GLY A 108 5.61 3.71 -15.29
CA GLY A 108 4.41 4.38 -15.79
C GLY A 108 4.47 4.76 -17.26
N GLY A 109 5.31 4.10 -18.06
CA GLY A 109 5.34 4.23 -19.54
C GLY A 109 4.05 3.74 -20.22
N HIS A 110 4.09 3.62 -21.54
CA HIS A 110 2.91 3.28 -22.34
C HIS A 110 1.73 4.22 -22.09
N HIS A 111 2.02 5.54 -22.10
CA HIS A 111 1.04 6.61 -21.90
C HIS A 111 0.31 6.55 -20.54
N GLY A 112 0.99 6.07 -19.49
CA GLY A 112 0.48 6.10 -18.12
C GLY A 112 0.16 7.53 -17.67
N GLU A 113 -0.95 7.69 -16.94
CA GLU A 113 -1.41 8.97 -16.37
C GLU A 113 -1.48 8.80 -14.83
N ILE A 114 -0.57 9.48 -14.12
CA ILE A 114 -0.30 9.19 -12.70
C ILE A 114 -0.24 10.47 -11.88
N ASN A 115 -1.00 10.51 -10.79
CA ASN A 115 -0.86 11.51 -9.73
C ASN A 115 0.01 10.95 -8.60
N MET A 116 0.97 11.73 -8.13
CA MET A 116 1.78 11.47 -6.93
C MET A 116 1.62 12.66 -5.98
N VAL A 117 0.68 12.57 -5.04
CA VAL A 117 0.27 13.74 -4.26
C VAL A 117 0.27 13.44 -2.76
N GLY A 118 0.82 14.35 -1.97
CA GLY A 118 0.68 14.30 -0.53
C GLY A 118 1.32 13.08 0.15
N ASN A 119 2.30 12.43 -0.47
CA ASN A 119 2.99 11.28 0.12
C ASN A 119 4.12 11.71 1.05
N TYR A 120 4.43 10.89 2.04
CA TYR A 120 5.51 11.12 3.00
C TYR A 120 6.66 10.14 2.75
N TYR A 121 7.81 10.67 2.39
CA TYR A 121 9.05 9.91 2.17
C TYR A 121 9.98 10.08 3.36
N LYS A 122 10.27 8.98 4.04
CA LYS A 122 11.18 8.93 5.18
C LYS A 122 12.43 8.14 4.82
N PRO A 123 13.57 8.81 4.55
CA PRO A 123 14.83 8.11 4.32
C PRO A 123 15.21 7.26 5.53
N GLY A 124 15.75 6.08 5.28
CA GLY A 124 16.25 5.17 6.29
C GLY A 124 17.69 4.76 6.00
N PRO A 125 18.26 3.84 6.80
CA PRO A 125 19.67 3.44 6.67
C PRO A 125 20.07 2.88 5.30
N ALA A 126 19.13 2.31 4.52
CA ALA A 126 19.37 1.78 3.18
C ALA A 126 19.16 2.81 2.07
N SER A 127 18.52 3.96 2.36
CA SER A 127 18.16 4.95 1.35
C SER A 127 19.40 5.59 0.72
N GLN A 128 19.49 5.55 -0.60
CA GLN A 128 20.68 5.99 -1.34
C GLN A 128 20.54 7.39 -1.95
N HIS A 129 19.33 7.93 -1.98
CA HIS A 129 19.02 9.24 -2.58
C HIS A 129 17.68 9.78 -2.08
N HIS A 130 17.40 11.07 -2.36
CA HIS A 130 16.12 11.75 -2.06
C HIS A 130 15.27 11.97 -3.32
N ARG A 131 15.25 11.02 -4.26
CA ARG A 131 14.38 11.10 -5.43
C ARG A 131 12.98 10.63 -5.08
N LEU A 132 11.99 11.28 -5.70
CA LEU A 132 10.59 10.86 -5.62
C LEU A 132 10.24 9.91 -6.75
N LEU A 133 10.69 10.24 -7.98
CA LEU A 133 10.28 9.53 -9.19
C LEU A 133 11.41 9.49 -10.23
N ASP A 134 11.65 8.31 -10.80
CA ASP A 134 12.35 8.15 -12.06
C ASP A 134 11.29 7.87 -13.16
N VAL A 135 11.07 8.81 -14.09
CA VAL A 135 10.07 8.65 -15.17
C VAL A 135 10.41 7.45 -16.06
N ALA A 136 9.41 6.92 -16.74
CA ALA A 136 9.59 5.78 -17.63
C ALA A 136 10.57 6.09 -18.76
N GLU A 137 11.40 5.10 -19.11
CA GLU A 137 12.47 5.24 -20.12
C GLU A 137 11.94 5.51 -21.53
N ASP A 138 10.69 5.13 -21.84
CA ASP A 138 10.05 5.38 -23.11
C ASP A 138 9.53 6.83 -23.27
N GLY A 139 9.56 7.62 -22.19
CA GLY A 139 9.16 9.03 -22.19
C GLY A 139 7.68 9.29 -22.48
N THR A 140 6.84 8.26 -22.44
CA THR A 140 5.41 8.40 -22.82
C THR A 140 4.48 8.61 -21.62
N GLY A 141 4.94 8.28 -20.40
CA GLY A 141 4.19 8.54 -19.16
C GLY A 141 3.96 10.02 -18.92
N ARG A 142 2.93 10.35 -18.17
CA ARG A 142 2.59 11.70 -17.70
C ARG A 142 2.34 11.68 -16.20
N TYR A 143 2.92 12.64 -15.48
CA TYR A 143 2.92 12.63 -14.03
C TYR A 143 2.58 14.01 -13.48
N TYR A 144 1.59 14.04 -12.60
CA TYR A 144 1.35 15.17 -11.71
C TYR A 144 2.01 14.88 -10.35
N VAL A 145 2.95 15.70 -9.92
CA VAL A 145 3.74 15.47 -8.70
C VAL A 145 3.69 16.72 -7.83
N ALA A 146 3.00 16.63 -6.69
CA ALA A 146 2.77 17.78 -5.82
C ALA A 146 2.65 17.38 -4.34
N GLU A 147 2.95 18.32 -3.45
CA GLU A 147 2.67 18.23 -2.02
C GLU A 147 3.34 17.05 -1.29
N ASN A 148 4.31 16.37 -1.92
CA ASN A 148 5.04 15.29 -1.28
C ASN A 148 6.10 15.85 -0.32
N VAL A 149 6.23 15.22 0.84
CA VAL A 149 7.23 15.58 1.86
C VAL A 149 8.38 14.58 1.82
N MET A 150 9.61 15.10 1.77
CA MET A 150 10.84 14.34 1.97
C MET A 150 11.42 14.69 3.34
N GLU A 151 11.32 13.79 4.32
CA GLU A 151 11.86 14.03 5.67
C GLU A 151 13.36 14.31 5.60
N GLY A 152 13.76 15.47 6.17
CA GLY A 152 15.14 15.91 6.18
C GLY A 152 15.64 16.54 4.88
N ASP A 153 14.77 16.82 3.91
CA ASP A 153 15.10 17.55 2.69
C ASP A 153 14.02 18.57 2.32
N ASP A 154 14.16 19.77 2.86
CA ASP A 154 13.22 20.85 2.62
C ASP A 154 13.23 21.30 1.15
N THR A 155 14.34 21.15 0.43
CA THR A 155 14.43 21.54 -0.98
C THR A 155 13.50 20.68 -1.83
N VAL A 156 13.44 19.37 -1.59
CA VAL A 156 12.53 18.45 -2.26
C VAL A 156 11.08 18.68 -1.80
N THR A 157 10.89 18.97 -0.52
CA THR A 157 9.56 19.20 0.05
C THR A 157 8.90 20.46 -0.53
N TYR A 158 9.64 21.56 -0.68
CA TYR A 158 9.11 22.80 -1.26
C TYR A 158 8.97 22.76 -2.79
N ASP A 159 9.80 21.98 -3.47
CA ASP A 159 9.79 21.85 -4.93
C ASP A 159 10.00 20.37 -5.32
N ASN A 160 8.90 19.62 -5.40
CA ASN A 160 8.92 18.20 -5.71
C ASN A 160 9.55 17.86 -7.07
N HIS A 161 9.48 18.79 -8.04
CA HIS A 161 10.04 18.57 -9.37
C HIS A 161 11.56 18.38 -9.34
N ARG A 162 12.25 18.92 -8.35
CA ARG A 162 13.71 18.72 -8.15
C ARG A 162 14.08 17.25 -7.89
N ALA A 163 13.15 16.46 -7.37
CA ALA A 163 13.35 15.05 -7.07
C ALA A 163 12.74 14.11 -8.12
N VAL A 164 12.36 14.65 -9.28
CA VAL A 164 11.89 13.87 -10.42
C VAL A 164 13.00 13.81 -11.47
N MET A 165 13.37 12.58 -11.85
CA MET A 165 14.31 12.34 -12.94
C MET A 165 13.56 12.32 -14.27
N ASP A 166 13.17 13.50 -14.74
CA ASP A 166 12.43 13.69 -15.98
C ASP A 166 13.38 14.12 -17.11
N ARG A 167 13.57 13.23 -18.08
CA ARG A 167 14.36 13.48 -19.30
C ARG A 167 13.54 13.85 -20.52
N PHE A 168 12.19 13.80 -20.40
CA PHE A 168 11.28 13.84 -21.53
C PHE A 168 10.15 14.87 -21.38
N SER A 169 10.23 15.74 -20.38
CA SER A 169 9.17 16.68 -20.02
C SER A 169 7.82 15.98 -19.80
N CYS A 170 7.87 14.94 -18.96
CA CYS A 170 6.71 14.10 -18.65
C CYS A 170 5.81 14.68 -17.53
N LEU A 171 6.26 15.73 -16.85
CA LEU A 171 5.48 16.40 -15.81
C LEU A 171 4.33 17.21 -16.41
N VAL A 172 3.22 17.26 -15.69
CA VAL A 172 2.04 18.07 -16.03
C VAL A 172 1.67 19.00 -14.88
N ASP A 173 1.03 20.14 -15.21
CA ASP A 173 0.71 21.21 -14.26
C ASP A 173 -0.62 20.99 -13.52
N SER A 174 -1.39 19.99 -13.88
CA SER A 174 -2.71 19.70 -13.28
C SER A 174 -2.91 18.21 -13.09
N PRO A 175 -3.63 17.81 -12.02
CA PRO A 175 -3.88 16.41 -11.77
C PRO A 175 -4.78 15.77 -12.82
N PHE A 176 -4.56 14.51 -13.09
CA PHE A 176 -5.49 13.66 -13.83
C PHE A 176 -6.75 13.38 -12.99
N PRO A 177 -7.85 12.97 -13.62
CA PRO A 177 -9.05 12.56 -12.88
C PRO A 177 -8.73 11.49 -11.84
N TYR A 178 -9.32 11.62 -10.67
CA TYR A 178 -9.20 10.66 -9.56
C TYR A 178 -10.50 10.61 -8.76
N GLU A 179 -10.72 9.52 -8.03
CA GLU A 179 -11.83 9.41 -7.11
C GLU A 179 -11.48 10.10 -5.79
N PRO A 180 -12.35 10.97 -5.26
CA PRO A 180 -12.08 11.68 -4.01
C PRO A 180 -11.90 10.70 -2.83
N ILE A 181 -10.92 10.99 -2.00
CA ILE A 181 -10.71 10.32 -0.71
C ILE A 181 -10.71 11.37 0.40
N GLU A 182 -10.75 10.94 1.65
CA GLU A 182 -10.40 11.82 2.77
C GLU A 182 -8.89 12.09 2.72
N GLU A 183 -8.53 13.29 2.30
CA GLU A 183 -7.14 13.70 2.13
C GLU A 183 -6.55 14.20 3.44
N ASP A 184 -5.32 13.80 3.73
CA ASP A 184 -4.53 14.30 4.85
C ASP A 184 -3.33 15.12 4.34
N ILE A 185 -2.88 16.09 5.12
CA ILE A 185 -1.53 16.61 4.89
C ILE A 185 -0.51 15.51 5.20
N PRO A 186 0.63 15.43 4.47
CA PRO A 186 1.55 14.26 4.51
C PRO A 186 2.00 13.84 5.91
N VAL A 187 2.26 14.79 6.79
CA VAL A 187 2.68 14.51 8.18
C VAL A 187 1.55 13.86 8.99
N VAL A 188 0.31 14.27 8.77
CA VAL A 188 -0.87 13.67 9.42
C VAL A 188 -1.09 12.26 8.87
N ALA A 189 -1.02 12.08 7.54
CA ALA A 189 -1.08 10.77 6.91
C ALA A 189 -0.02 9.81 7.50
N TYR A 190 1.24 10.28 7.66
CA TYR A 190 2.30 9.49 8.28
C TYR A 190 1.90 8.97 9.68
N HIS A 191 1.36 9.82 10.54
CA HIS A 191 0.97 9.41 11.88
C HIS A 191 -0.25 8.47 11.91
N LYS A 192 -1.26 8.72 11.06
CA LYS A 192 -2.42 7.83 10.90
C LYS A 192 -1.98 6.46 10.40
N ILE A 193 -1.12 6.40 9.38
CA ILE A 193 -0.60 5.17 8.79
C ILE A 193 0.13 4.33 9.83
N LEU A 194 1.02 4.91 10.63
CA LEU A 194 1.71 4.15 11.69
C LEU A 194 0.74 3.54 12.71
N LYS A 195 -0.43 4.13 12.90
CA LYS A 195 -1.44 3.63 13.82
C LYS A 195 -2.35 2.58 13.19
N GLU A 196 -2.79 2.77 11.95
CA GLU A 196 -3.90 2.02 11.36
C GLU A 196 -3.47 0.99 10.29
N VAL A 197 -2.29 1.13 9.65
CA VAL A 197 -1.88 0.31 8.50
C VAL A 197 -1.71 -1.18 8.81
N GLY A 198 -1.98 -2.02 7.82
CA GLY A 198 -1.83 -3.47 7.88
C GLY A 198 -2.93 -4.13 8.69
N CYS A 199 -2.68 -5.32 9.20
CA CYS A 199 -3.61 -6.10 10.02
C CYS A 199 -3.86 -5.43 11.39
N SER A 200 -4.33 -4.18 11.40
CA SER A 200 -4.38 -3.30 12.57
C SER A 200 -5.33 -3.81 13.67
N PHE A 201 -6.35 -4.58 13.30
CA PHE A 201 -7.26 -5.22 14.25
C PHE A 201 -6.49 -6.14 15.22
N SER A 202 -5.52 -6.92 14.72
CA SER A 202 -4.70 -7.81 15.54
C SER A 202 -3.30 -8.01 14.95
N ARG A 203 -2.45 -6.98 15.09
CA ARG A 203 -1.07 -7.06 14.59
C ARG A 203 -0.25 -8.08 15.34
N ASP A 204 0.51 -8.87 14.61
CA ASP A 204 1.52 -9.76 15.16
C ASP A 204 2.76 -9.00 15.66
N MET A 205 3.74 -9.74 16.19
CA MET A 205 4.97 -9.16 16.73
C MET A 205 5.86 -8.56 15.63
N TYR A 206 5.82 -9.14 14.43
CA TYR A 206 6.63 -8.69 13.31
C TYR A 206 6.13 -7.34 12.77
N ASP A 207 4.84 -7.19 12.50
CA ASP A 207 4.26 -5.92 12.06
C ASP A 207 4.51 -4.80 13.08
N LYS A 208 4.34 -5.11 14.38
CA LYS A 208 4.64 -4.14 15.46
C LYS A 208 6.09 -3.68 15.44
N GLU A 209 7.03 -4.58 15.22
CA GLU A 209 8.45 -4.24 15.16
C GLU A 209 8.77 -3.42 13.90
N VAL A 210 8.19 -3.76 12.73
CA VAL A 210 8.34 -2.96 11.52
C VAL A 210 7.90 -1.51 11.76
N LEU A 211 6.71 -1.31 12.30
CA LEU A 211 6.18 0.03 12.58
C LEU A 211 7.04 0.80 13.60
N ARG A 212 7.58 0.09 14.62
CA ARG A 212 8.53 0.67 15.58
C ARG A 212 9.80 1.16 14.87
N GLN A 213 10.34 0.39 13.94
CA GLN A 213 11.53 0.76 13.17
C GLN A 213 11.27 1.96 12.27
N VAL A 214 10.15 1.96 11.54
CA VAL A 214 9.73 3.12 10.73
C VAL A 214 9.63 4.38 11.57
N LYS A 215 8.94 4.31 12.73
CA LYS A 215 8.80 5.44 13.65
C LYS A 215 10.15 5.98 14.11
N LYS A 216 11.10 5.10 14.42
CA LYS A 216 12.42 5.45 14.98
C LYS A 216 13.50 5.70 13.92
N GLY A 217 13.21 5.52 12.63
CA GLY A 217 14.20 5.65 11.55
C GLY A 217 15.27 4.55 11.58
N LEU A 218 14.93 3.32 11.96
CA LEU A 218 15.87 2.20 12.15
C LEU A 218 15.77 1.18 11.01
N GLY A 219 16.89 0.53 10.67
CA GLY A 219 16.96 -0.61 9.77
C GLY A 219 17.80 -1.71 10.40
N THR A 220 17.30 -2.32 11.49
CA THR A 220 18.06 -3.26 12.32
C THR A 220 18.07 -4.69 11.79
N PHE A 221 17.16 -5.04 10.89
CA PHE A 221 17.12 -6.35 10.25
C PHE A 221 18.04 -6.38 9.02
N GLY A 222 18.67 -7.52 8.74
CA GLY A 222 19.51 -7.72 7.57
C GLY A 222 20.56 -6.64 7.36
N LEU A 223 20.77 -6.24 6.11
CA LEU A 223 21.67 -5.14 5.77
C LEU A 223 20.90 -3.81 5.72
N LYS A 224 20.98 -3.01 6.79
CA LYS A 224 20.32 -1.69 6.86
C LYS A 224 18.80 -1.73 6.67
N GLY A 225 18.12 -2.81 7.08
CA GLY A 225 16.70 -3.02 6.90
C GLY A 225 16.32 -3.81 5.64
N ILE A 226 17.24 -4.10 4.76
CA ILE A 226 17.01 -4.97 3.59
C ILE A 226 17.41 -6.40 3.97
N ILE A 227 16.47 -7.36 3.84
CA ILE A 227 16.65 -8.74 4.25
C ILE A 227 16.71 -9.70 3.05
N ASN A 228 17.27 -10.89 3.28
CA ASN A 228 17.40 -11.95 2.28
C ASN A 228 16.59 -13.18 2.65
N SER A 229 16.20 -13.30 3.92
CA SER A 229 15.46 -14.45 4.45
C SER A 229 14.58 -14.04 5.63
N PRO A 230 13.40 -14.65 5.80
CA PRO A 230 12.59 -14.46 7.01
C PRO A 230 13.32 -14.78 8.31
N LYS A 231 14.38 -15.59 8.27
CA LYS A 231 15.21 -15.90 9.45
C LYS A 231 15.90 -14.68 10.04
N GLU A 232 16.21 -13.67 9.20
CA GLU A 232 16.87 -12.42 9.64
C GLU A 232 15.96 -11.53 10.51
N VAL A 233 14.65 -11.82 10.51
CA VAL A 233 13.65 -11.13 11.34
C VAL A 233 13.05 -12.04 12.43
N GLY A 234 13.65 -13.19 12.67
CA GLY A 234 13.18 -14.17 13.67
C GLY A 234 12.27 -15.28 13.12
N GLY A 235 12.02 -15.31 11.81
CA GLY A 235 11.14 -16.29 11.15
C GLY A 235 9.66 -15.98 11.29
N TRP A 236 8.83 -16.99 11.04
CA TRP A 236 7.38 -16.85 11.10
C TRP A 236 6.90 -16.52 12.52
N PRO A 237 6.07 -15.51 12.72
CA PRO A 237 5.52 -15.19 14.02
C PRO A 237 4.58 -16.30 14.49
N VAL A 238 4.61 -16.57 15.79
CA VAL A 238 3.63 -17.47 16.43
C VAL A 238 2.33 -16.68 16.61
N LEU A 239 1.32 -17.04 15.84
CA LEU A 239 0.00 -16.45 15.96
C LEU A 239 -0.73 -17.05 17.18
N LYS A 240 -1.29 -16.18 18.01
CA LYS A 240 -2.11 -16.62 19.14
C LYS A 240 -3.48 -17.03 18.62
N VAL A 241 -3.85 -18.27 18.88
CA VAL A 241 -5.20 -18.76 18.58
C VAL A 241 -6.16 -18.20 19.64
N GLY A 242 -7.15 -17.42 19.22
CA GLY A 242 -8.27 -16.96 20.03
C GLY A 242 -9.39 -17.99 20.05
N LYS A 243 -10.32 -17.88 21.01
CA LYS A 243 -11.59 -18.61 20.96
C LYS A 243 -12.50 -17.86 19.97
N PRO A 244 -12.97 -18.51 18.88
CA PRO A 244 -13.87 -17.85 17.95
C PRO A 244 -15.18 -17.47 18.66
N LEU A 245 -15.78 -16.37 18.25
CA LEU A 245 -17.15 -16.05 18.63
C LEU A 245 -18.09 -17.07 18.00
N ARG A 246 -19.23 -17.29 18.65
CA ARG A 246 -20.26 -18.19 18.07
C ARG A 246 -20.85 -17.52 16.84
N ASP A 247 -20.94 -18.29 15.79
CA ASP A 247 -21.52 -17.98 14.49
C ASP A 247 -22.30 -19.24 14.09
N THR A 248 -23.64 -19.19 14.24
CA THR A 248 -24.47 -20.40 14.21
C THR A 248 -24.76 -20.85 12.80
N ASP A 249 -24.95 -19.93 11.87
CA ASP A 249 -25.25 -20.20 10.47
C ASP A 249 -24.03 -20.15 9.54
N ALA A 250 -22.85 -19.80 10.14
CA ALA A 250 -21.55 -19.79 9.47
C ALA A 250 -21.46 -18.80 8.29
N ASP A 251 -22.09 -17.65 8.43
CA ASP A 251 -22.06 -16.58 7.42
C ASP A 251 -20.89 -15.59 7.58
N GLY A 252 -20.17 -15.70 8.71
CA GLY A 252 -19.02 -14.86 9.05
C GLY A 252 -19.34 -13.70 10.01
N MET A 253 -20.59 -13.51 10.38
CA MET A 253 -21.02 -12.56 11.42
C MET A 253 -21.29 -13.31 12.72
N PRO A 254 -20.77 -12.87 13.87
CA PRO A 254 -21.06 -13.54 15.14
C PRO A 254 -22.51 -13.34 15.60
N ASP A 255 -23.15 -14.39 16.12
CA ASP A 255 -24.53 -14.34 16.68
C ASP A 255 -24.79 -13.13 17.58
N VAL A 256 -23.80 -12.74 18.41
CA VAL A 256 -23.93 -11.62 19.35
C VAL A 256 -24.00 -10.29 18.61
N TRP A 257 -23.29 -10.15 17.50
CA TRP A 257 -23.31 -8.96 16.68
C TRP A 257 -24.62 -8.87 15.91
N GLU A 258 -25.05 -9.94 15.26
CA GLU A 258 -26.31 -10.00 14.51
C GLU A 258 -27.51 -9.65 15.38
N ARG A 259 -27.64 -10.28 16.55
CA ARG A 259 -28.72 -9.95 17.50
C ARG A 259 -28.70 -8.49 17.96
N ARG A 260 -27.51 -7.90 18.09
CA ARG A 260 -27.35 -6.47 18.45
C ARG A 260 -27.91 -5.56 17.35
N TYR A 261 -27.75 -5.96 16.09
CA TYR A 261 -28.18 -5.17 14.93
C TYR A 261 -29.54 -5.64 14.35
N GLY A 262 -30.21 -6.60 15.02
CA GLY A 262 -31.53 -7.05 14.63
C GLY A 262 -31.54 -8.00 13.43
N LEU A 263 -30.43 -8.66 13.15
CA LEU A 263 -30.29 -9.71 12.15
C LEU A 263 -30.60 -11.10 12.73
N ASN A 264 -30.70 -12.10 11.85
CA ASN A 264 -31.07 -13.46 12.23
C ASN A 264 -29.88 -14.42 12.23
N ALA A 265 -29.32 -14.70 13.39
CA ALA A 265 -28.17 -15.58 13.60
C ALA A 265 -28.38 -17.07 13.21
N ASP A 266 -29.51 -17.42 12.60
CA ASP A 266 -29.83 -18.75 12.07
C ASP A 266 -30.10 -18.69 10.54
N ASP A 267 -29.79 -17.57 9.85
CA ASP A 267 -30.08 -17.35 8.43
C ASP A 267 -28.89 -16.71 7.70
N ALA A 268 -27.96 -17.52 7.23
CA ALA A 268 -26.76 -17.07 6.50
C ALA A 268 -27.04 -16.18 5.26
N SER A 269 -28.27 -16.11 4.78
CA SER A 269 -28.60 -15.31 3.60
C SER A 269 -28.63 -13.81 3.90
N ASP A 270 -28.83 -13.43 5.16
CA ASP A 270 -28.94 -12.03 5.53
C ASP A 270 -27.58 -11.29 5.50
N ALA A 271 -26.45 -12.00 5.59
CA ALA A 271 -25.12 -11.43 5.40
C ALA A 271 -24.99 -10.65 4.08
N SER A 272 -25.62 -11.13 3.04
CA SER A 272 -25.56 -10.54 1.70
C SER A 272 -26.65 -9.50 1.42
N THR A 273 -27.51 -9.23 2.40
CA THR A 273 -28.57 -8.21 2.27
C THR A 273 -28.08 -6.82 2.68
N TYR A 274 -28.84 -5.80 2.28
CA TYR A 274 -28.56 -4.39 2.54
C TYR A 274 -29.48 -3.83 3.65
N THR A 275 -29.70 -4.62 4.72
CA THR A 275 -30.65 -4.27 5.78
C THR A 275 -30.17 -3.11 6.64
N LEU A 276 -28.85 -3.06 6.91
CA LEU A 276 -28.23 -2.05 7.79
C LEU A 276 -27.80 -0.80 7.04
N ASP A 277 -27.42 -0.93 5.77
CA ASP A 277 -27.01 0.18 4.90
C ASP A 277 -27.48 -0.07 3.47
N LYS A 278 -27.71 1.00 2.71
CA LYS A 278 -28.20 0.90 1.31
C LYS A 278 -27.10 0.60 0.29
N ASN A 279 -25.82 0.82 0.64
CA ASN A 279 -24.67 0.70 -0.26
C ASN A 279 -23.79 -0.50 0.10
N TYR A 280 -23.84 -0.96 1.36
CA TYR A 280 -23.00 -2.05 1.89
C TYR A 280 -23.85 -3.18 2.41
N THR A 281 -23.43 -4.41 2.12
CA THR A 281 -24.07 -5.60 2.70
C THR A 281 -23.81 -5.69 4.20
N ASN A 282 -24.64 -6.45 4.92
CA ASN A 282 -24.51 -6.56 6.38
C ASN A 282 -23.15 -7.10 6.79
N ILE A 283 -22.58 -8.07 6.05
CA ILE A 283 -21.23 -8.59 6.32
C ILE A 283 -20.14 -7.52 6.09
N GLU A 284 -20.29 -6.64 5.09
CA GLU A 284 -19.37 -5.52 4.88
C GLU A 284 -19.45 -4.51 6.03
N ILE A 285 -20.64 -4.20 6.54
CA ILE A 285 -20.81 -3.34 7.72
C ILE A 285 -20.13 -3.97 8.94
N TYR A 286 -20.30 -5.28 9.15
CA TYR A 286 -19.62 -5.99 10.24
C TYR A 286 -18.08 -5.89 10.11
N LEU A 287 -17.54 -6.22 8.94
CA LEU A 287 -16.10 -6.22 8.72
C LEU A 287 -15.47 -4.82 8.87
N ASN A 288 -16.12 -3.79 8.32
CA ASN A 288 -15.66 -2.41 8.45
C ASN A 288 -15.69 -1.95 9.92
N GLY A 289 -16.76 -2.31 10.64
CA GLY A 289 -16.90 -1.98 12.07
C GLY A 289 -15.84 -2.63 13.00
N LEU A 290 -15.13 -3.67 12.54
CA LEU A 290 -14.03 -4.27 13.31
C LEU A 290 -12.83 -3.32 13.52
N LEU A 291 -12.67 -2.33 12.64
CA LEU A 291 -11.58 -1.34 12.69
C LEU A 291 -11.97 -0.08 13.47
N GLU A 292 -13.25 0.16 13.67
CA GLU A 292 -13.76 1.27 14.50
C GLU A 292 -13.51 0.96 15.99
N LYS A 293 -12.73 1.83 16.66
CA LYS A 293 -12.40 1.70 18.09
C LYS A 293 -12.97 2.85 18.87
#